data_af36413032a3eeb35ed96f971cab23ff
#
_entry.id   af36413032a3eeb35ed96f971cab23ff
#
_cell.length_a   1.000
_cell.length_b   1.000
_cell.length_c   1.000
_cell.angle_alpha   90.00
_cell.angle_beta   90.00
_cell.angle_gamma   90.00
#
_symmetry.space_group_name_H-M   'P 1'
#
loop_
_entity.id
_entity.type
_entity.pdbx_description
1 polymer ?
#
loop_
_entity_poly.entity_id
_entity_poly.type
_entity_poly.pdbx_seq_one_letter_code
_entity_poly.pdbx_strand_id
1 'polypeptide(L)'
;MKISNIQNKIVEEFDRFDTWMDKYEYLIELGKSVPKINEENKKEENIIKGCQSKVWLHAEKQDGLVRFYADSDAIITKGIISLLIRTFSNQKPEDIINASLDFIDDIGLRQHLSPNRANGLNNMIKKIKFYAIAFSKTN
;
A
#
# COMPACT_ATOMS: atom_id res chain seq x y z
N MET A 1 9.20 -6.22 -12.43
CA MET A 1 8.99 -4.85 -12.96
C MET A 1 9.49 -3.85 -11.92
N LYS A 2 10.19 -2.82 -12.37
CA LYS A 2 10.70 -1.79 -11.46
C LYS A 2 9.57 -0.99 -10.82
N ILE A 3 9.79 -0.55 -9.59
CA ILE A 3 8.81 0.24 -8.84
C ILE A 3 8.38 1.47 -9.64
N SER A 4 9.32 2.21 -10.23
CA SER A 4 8.99 3.41 -11.01
C SER A 4 8.05 3.11 -12.19
N ASN A 5 8.22 1.97 -12.84
CA ASN A 5 7.34 1.57 -13.94
C ASN A 5 5.93 1.25 -13.45
N ILE A 6 5.82 0.60 -12.30
CA ILE A 6 4.53 0.32 -11.67
C ILE A 6 3.83 1.62 -11.29
N GLN A 7 4.56 2.56 -10.69
CA GLN A 7 4.03 3.86 -10.30
C GLN A 7 3.51 4.65 -11.51
N ASN A 8 4.27 4.64 -12.60
CA ASN A 8 3.85 5.33 -13.84
C ASN A 8 2.57 4.73 -14.40
N LYS A 9 2.44 3.41 -14.36
CA LYS A 9 1.22 2.71 -14.78
C LYS A 9 0.03 3.11 -13.93
N ILE A 10 0.22 3.21 -12.63
CA ILE A 10 -0.84 3.62 -11.69
C ILE A 10 -1.30 5.03 -12.01
N VAL A 11 -0.37 5.96 -12.24
CA VAL A 11 -0.72 7.34 -12.61
C VAL A 11 -1.53 7.36 -13.90
N GLU A 12 -1.11 6.60 -14.92
CA GLU A 12 -1.86 6.51 -16.17
C GLU A 12 -3.28 5.97 -15.97
N GLU A 13 -3.43 4.96 -15.12
CA GLU A 13 -4.75 4.37 -14.84
C GLU A 13 -5.67 5.39 -14.17
N PHE A 14 -5.17 6.14 -13.20
CA PHE A 14 -5.96 7.14 -12.50
C PHE A 14 -6.29 8.34 -13.38
N ASP A 15 -5.43 8.69 -14.33
CA ASP A 15 -5.67 9.78 -15.26
C ASP A 15 -6.85 9.52 -16.21
N ARG A 16 -7.29 8.28 -16.34
CA ARG A 16 -8.45 7.93 -17.16
C ARG A 16 -9.77 8.38 -16.57
N PHE A 17 -9.78 8.71 -15.28
CA PHE A 17 -11.01 9.09 -14.58
C PHE A 17 -11.09 10.60 -14.43
N ASP A 18 -12.24 11.17 -14.82
CA ASP A 18 -12.45 12.62 -14.80
C ASP A 18 -12.84 13.14 -13.42
N THR A 19 -13.46 12.30 -12.60
CA THR A 19 -13.96 12.71 -11.29
C THR A 19 -13.29 11.92 -10.18
N TRP A 20 -13.25 12.51 -9.00
CA TRP A 20 -12.72 11.80 -7.84
C TRP A 20 -13.62 10.62 -7.43
N MET A 21 -14.93 10.76 -7.66
CA MET A 21 -15.86 9.66 -7.38
C MET A 21 -15.48 8.40 -8.18
N ASP A 22 -15.14 8.56 -9.46
CA ASP A 22 -14.72 7.45 -10.31
C ASP A 22 -13.39 6.86 -9.83
N LYS A 23 -12.47 7.69 -9.36
CA LYS A 23 -11.20 7.24 -8.79
C LYS A 23 -11.43 6.43 -7.51
N TYR A 24 -12.39 6.86 -6.69
CA TYR A 24 -12.78 6.13 -5.47
C TYR A 24 -13.32 4.74 -5.82
N GLU A 25 -14.19 4.65 -6.80
CA GLU A 25 -14.74 3.36 -7.23
C GLU A 25 -13.63 2.44 -7.73
N TYR A 26 -12.68 2.98 -8.47
CA TYR A 26 -11.53 2.24 -8.94
C TYR A 26 -10.68 1.73 -7.77
N LEU A 27 -10.47 2.57 -6.77
CA LEU A 27 -9.73 2.20 -5.57
C LEU A 27 -10.40 1.04 -4.83
N ILE A 28 -11.71 1.11 -4.66
CA ILE A 28 -12.49 0.03 -4.03
C ILE A 28 -12.32 -1.27 -4.81
N GLU A 29 -12.35 -1.18 -6.14
CA GLU A 29 -12.18 -2.35 -7.01
C GLU A 29 -10.80 -2.98 -6.83
N LEU A 30 -9.75 -2.15 -6.74
CA LEU A 30 -8.39 -2.63 -6.46
C LEU A 30 -8.29 -3.39 -5.14
N GLY A 31 -9.05 -2.96 -4.15
CA GLY A 31 -9.06 -3.62 -2.84
C GLY A 31 -9.52 -5.06 -2.88
N LYS A 32 -10.37 -5.41 -3.85
CA LYS A 32 -10.86 -6.78 -4.00
C LYS A 32 -9.75 -7.76 -4.38
N SER A 33 -8.67 -7.26 -4.95
CA SER A 33 -7.52 -8.06 -5.40
C SER A 33 -6.35 -7.99 -4.45
N VAL A 34 -6.53 -7.47 -3.24
CA VAL A 34 -5.44 -7.39 -2.27
C VAL A 34 -4.89 -8.80 -1.98
N PRO A 35 -3.55 -8.98 -1.96
CA PRO A 35 -2.97 -10.24 -1.49
C PRO A 35 -3.36 -10.43 -0.02
N LYS A 36 -4.27 -11.35 0.22
CA LYS A 36 -4.93 -11.47 1.51
C LYS A 36 -4.02 -12.08 2.56
N ILE A 37 -3.94 -11.40 3.71
CA ILE A 37 -3.20 -11.88 4.87
C ILE A 37 -3.89 -13.14 5.43
N ASN A 38 -3.10 -14.12 5.88
CA ASN A 38 -3.63 -15.31 6.54
C ASN A 38 -4.22 -14.92 7.89
N GLU A 39 -5.28 -15.63 8.31
CA GLU A 39 -5.95 -15.35 9.58
C GLU A 39 -4.99 -15.43 10.77
N GLU A 40 -4.04 -16.37 10.75
CA GLU A 40 -3.03 -16.51 11.80
C GLU A 40 -2.13 -15.28 11.94
N ASN A 41 -2.03 -14.46 10.89
CA ASN A 41 -1.22 -13.24 10.90
C ASN A 41 -2.04 -11.99 11.21
N LYS A 42 -3.35 -12.11 11.42
CA LYS A 42 -4.20 -11.00 11.88
C LYS A 42 -4.06 -10.82 13.37
N LYS A 43 -2.87 -10.41 13.78
CA LYS A 43 -2.48 -10.20 15.18
C LYS A 43 -2.42 -8.72 15.48
N GLU A 44 -2.51 -8.39 16.75
CA GLU A 44 -2.36 -7.01 17.24
C GLU A 44 -1.09 -6.35 16.71
N GLU A 45 0.02 -7.07 16.71
CA GLU A 45 1.32 -6.55 16.26
C GLU A 45 1.35 -6.21 14.77
N ASN A 46 0.43 -6.77 13.97
CA ASN A 46 0.33 -6.52 12.53
C ASN A 46 -0.72 -5.47 12.19
N ILE A 47 -1.37 -4.88 13.18
CA ILE A 47 -2.31 -3.78 12.98
C ILE A 47 -1.51 -2.50 12.75
N ILE A 48 -1.87 -1.76 11.70
CA ILE A 48 -1.29 -0.45 11.45
C ILE A 48 -2.04 0.56 12.32
N LYS A 49 -1.32 1.19 13.24
CA LYS A 49 -1.90 2.15 14.17
C LYS A 49 -2.16 3.49 13.50
N GLY A 50 -3.11 4.24 14.04
CA GLY A 50 -3.45 5.56 13.53
C GLY A 50 -4.41 5.57 12.35
N CYS A 51 -4.92 4.41 11.96
CA CYS A 51 -5.99 4.30 10.97
C CYS A 51 -7.34 4.29 11.68
N GLN A 52 -8.34 4.91 11.06
CA GLN A 52 -9.70 4.95 11.61
C GLN A 52 -10.33 3.56 11.64
N SER A 53 -10.05 2.73 10.65
CA SER A 53 -10.47 1.35 10.56
C SER A 53 -9.30 0.42 10.87
N LYS A 54 -9.58 -0.86 11.08
CA LYS A 54 -8.52 -1.85 11.28
C LYS A 54 -7.87 -2.20 9.95
N VAL A 55 -6.55 -2.14 9.93
CA VAL A 55 -5.73 -2.54 8.78
C VAL A 55 -4.63 -3.45 9.30
N TRP A 56 -4.53 -4.65 8.73
CA TRP A 56 -3.46 -5.59 9.05
C TRP A 56 -2.49 -5.63 7.88
N LEU A 57 -1.20 -5.64 8.17
CA LEU A 57 -0.14 -5.78 7.16
C LEU A 57 0.90 -6.77 7.67
N HIS A 58 1.21 -7.75 6.84
CA HIS A 58 2.24 -8.74 7.09
C HIS A 58 3.21 -8.75 5.92
N ALA A 59 4.49 -8.94 6.19
CA ALA A 59 5.51 -9.00 5.16
C ALA A 59 6.40 -10.23 5.36
N GLU A 60 6.83 -10.80 4.24
CA GLU A 60 7.75 -11.94 4.21
C GLU A 60 8.83 -11.65 3.19
N LYS A 61 10.04 -12.17 3.43
CA LYS A 61 11.12 -12.09 2.45
C LYS A 61 11.29 -13.48 1.82
N GLN A 62 11.08 -13.55 0.51
CA GLN A 62 11.22 -14.80 -0.25
C GLN A 62 12.05 -14.52 -1.48
N ASP A 63 13.09 -15.33 -1.69
CA ASP A 63 13.97 -15.19 -2.86
C ASP A 63 14.59 -13.80 -3.00
N GLY A 64 14.88 -13.15 -1.86
CA GLY A 64 15.45 -11.81 -1.83
C GLY A 64 14.46 -10.69 -2.04
N LEU A 65 13.18 -10.99 -2.23
CA LEU A 65 12.12 -10.00 -2.47
C LEU A 65 11.17 -9.94 -1.28
N VAL A 66 10.69 -8.74 -0.99
CA VAL A 66 9.70 -8.53 0.07
C VAL A 66 8.31 -8.69 -0.52
N ARG A 67 7.50 -9.53 0.11
CA ARG A 67 6.09 -9.74 -0.28
C ARG A 67 5.19 -9.28 0.84
N PHE A 68 4.16 -8.53 0.49
CA PHE A 68 3.21 -7.96 1.44
C PHE A 68 1.84 -8.60 1.29
N TYR A 69 1.17 -8.77 2.43
CA TYR A 69 -0.19 -9.30 2.53
C TYR A 69 -0.95 -8.42 3.50
N ALA A 70 -2.22 -8.17 3.21
CA ALA A 70 -3.01 -7.25 4.02
C ALA A 70 -4.48 -7.60 4.03
N ASP A 71 -5.21 -6.97 4.92
CA ASP A 71 -6.67 -6.93 4.91
C ASP A 71 -7.11 -5.69 5.70
N SER A 72 -8.37 -5.33 5.54
CA SER A 72 -8.98 -4.23 6.28
C SER A 72 -10.47 -4.49 6.42
N ASP A 73 -11.07 -3.93 7.48
CA ASP A 73 -12.52 -3.99 7.69
C ASP A 73 -13.27 -2.85 6.97
N ALA A 74 -12.56 -1.98 6.24
CA ALA A 74 -13.15 -0.88 5.47
C ALA A 74 -12.72 -0.97 4.01
N ILE A 75 -13.68 -0.85 3.08
CA ILE A 75 -13.42 -1.07 1.66
C ILE A 75 -12.50 -0.05 1.02
N ILE A 76 -12.59 1.24 1.41
CA ILE A 76 -11.71 2.27 0.85
C ILE A 76 -10.28 2.11 1.37
N THR A 77 -10.14 1.78 2.65
CA THR A 77 -8.84 1.54 3.26
C THR A 77 -8.18 0.30 2.65
N LYS A 78 -8.98 -0.74 2.37
CA LYS A 78 -8.49 -1.94 1.69
C LYS A 78 -7.97 -1.59 0.29
N GLY A 79 -8.65 -0.68 -0.41
CA GLY A 79 -8.19 -0.20 -1.72
C GLY A 79 -6.87 0.53 -1.63
N ILE A 80 -6.71 1.38 -0.62
CA ILE A 80 -5.47 2.14 -0.41
C ILE A 80 -4.29 1.20 -0.14
N ILE A 81 -4.45 0.25 0.79
CA ILE A 81 -3.36 -0.69 1.10
C ILE A 81 -3.05 -1.59 -0.10
N SER A 82 -4.06 -1.96 -0.88
CA SER A 82 -3.88 -2.76 -2.09
C SER A 82 -3.04 -2.01 -3.12
N LEU A 83 -3.28 -0.71 -3.29
CA LEU A 83 -2.51 0.13 -4.19
C LEU A 83 -1.04 0.17 -3.79
N LEU A 84 -0.77 0.32 -2.50
CA LEU A 84 0.60 0.33 -1.97
C LEU A 84 1.27 -1.03 -2.16
N ILE A 85 0.56 -2.11 -1.89
CA ILE A 85 1.11 -3.47 -2.08
C ILE A 85 1.44 -3.71 -3.54
N ARG A 86 0.56 -3.31 -4.46
CA ARG A 86 0.82 -3.42 -5.89
C ARG A 86 2.12 -2.73 -6.28
N THR A 87 2.41 -1.60 -5.65
CA THR A 87 3.61 -0.82 -5.95
C THR A 87 4.87 -1.45 -5.37
N PHE A 88 4.82 -1.90 -4.12
CA PHE A 88 6.01 -2.23 -3.35
C PHE A 88 6.26 -3.73 -3.14
N SER A 89 5.27 -4.59 -3.39
CA SER A 89 5.44 -6.03 -3.22
C SER A 89 6.30 -6.62 -4.33
N ASN A 90 6.99 -7.70 -4.04
CA ASN A 90 7.88 -8.40 -4.98
C ASN A 90 9.05 -7.53 -5.44
N GLN A 91 9.59 -6.74 -4.52
CA GLN A 91 10.72 -5.85 -4.78
C GLN A 91 11.83 -6.10 -3.76
N LYS A 92 13.06 -5.74 -4.14
CA LYS A 92 14.18 -5.81 -3.21
C LYS A 92 14.00 -4.77 -2.10
N PRO A 93 14.45 -5.07 -0.86
CA PRO A 93 14.33 -4.12 0.24
C PRO A 93 14.91 -2.74 -0.09
N GLU A 94 16.07 -2.68 -0.72
CA GLU A 94 16.74 -1.42 -1.06
C GLU A 94 15.90 -0.58 -2.03
N ASP A 95 15.24 -1.23 -2.98
CA ASP A 95 14.39 -0.55 -3.97
C ASP A 95 13.17 0.07 -3.28
N ILE A 96 12.61 -0.62 -2.30
CA ILE A 96 11.48 -0.09 -1.53
C ILE A 96 11.93 1.12 -0.71
N ILE A 97 13.08 1.02 -0.03
CA ILE A 97 13.61 2.09 0.82
C ILE A 97 13.83 3.35 0.00
N ASN A 98 14.36 3.21 -1.21
CA ASN A 98 14.77 4.35 -2.04
C ASN A 98 13.67 4.85 -2.98
N ALA A 99 12.49 4.22 -2.97
CA ALA A 99 11.42 4.58 -3.90
C ALA A 99 10.85 5.96 -3.59
N SER A 100 10.56 6.73 -4.64
CA SER A 100 9.81 7.97 -4.53
C SER A 100 8.35 7.67 -4.19
N LEU A 101 7.70 8.62 -3.51
CA LEU A 101 6.28 8.55 -3.16
C LEU A 101 5.46 9.60 -3.91
N ASP A 102 6.08 10.25 -4.88
CA ASP A 102 5.44 11.35 -5.62
C ASP A 102 4.17 10.90 -6.35
N PHE A 103 4.10 9.63 -6.77
CA PHE A 103 2.93 9.12 -7.51
C PHE A 103 1.64 9.25 -6.70
N ILE A 104 1.71 9.21 -5.38
CA ILE A 104 0.55 9.36 -4.50
C ILE A 104 -0.08 10.74 -4.67
N ASP A 105 0.77 11.77 -4.73
CA ASP A 105 0.31 13.14 -4.96
C ASP A 105 -0.07 13.36 -6.42
N ASP A 106 0.63 12.69 -7.35
CA ASP A 106 0.32 12.79 -8.78
C ASP A 106 -1.09 12.29 -9.10
N ILE A 107 -1.56 11.27 -8.40
CA ILE A 107 -2.94 10.78 -8.58
C ILE A 107 -3.95 11.56 -7.74
N GLY A 108 -3.49 12.47 -6.88
CA GLY A 108 -4.35 13.30 -6.04
C GLY A 108 -4.95 12.57 -4.84
N LEU A 109 -4.37 11.44 -4.45
CA LEU A 109 -4.95 10.61 -3.40
C LEU A 109 -4.98 11.33 -2.05
N ARG A 110 -3.84 11.87 -1.62
CA ARG A 110 -3.73 12.48 -0.29
C ARG A 110 -4.65 13.68 -0.14
N GLN A 111 -4.80 14.46 -1.19
CA GLN A 111 -5.61 15.69 -1.18
C GLN A 111 -7.12 15.41 -1.06
N HIS A 112 -7.55 14.21 -1.43
CA HIS A 112 -8.97 13.85 -1.46
C HIS A 112 -9.38 12.94 -0.30
N LEU A 113 -8.45 12.61 0.58
CA LEU A 113 -8.75 11.82 1.78
C LEU A 113 -9.08 12.75 2.95
N SER A 114 -9.93 12.27 3.86
CA SER A 114 -10.10 12.94 5.15
C SER A 114 -8.76 12.96 5.88
N PRO A 115 -8.59 13.90 6.86
CA PRO A 115 -7.35 13.92 7.64
C PRO A 115 -7.00 12.59 8.30
N ASN A 116 -7.99 11.86 8.81
CA ASN A 116 -7.77 10.57 9.45
C ASN A 116 -7.29 9.52 8.45
N ARG A 117 -7.88 9.49 7.25
CA ARG A 117 -7.45 8.55 6.19
C ARG A 117 -6.09 8.91 5.64
N ALA A 118 -5.79 10.21 5.47
CA ALA A 118 -4.48 10.66 5.03
C ALA A 118 -3.40 10.26 6.03
N ASN A 119 -3.71 10.39 7.33
CA ASN A 119 -2.81 9.94 8.39
C ASN A 119 -2.60 8.43 8.34
N GLY A 120 -3.67 7.67 8.12
CA GLY A 120 -3.60 6.22 7.95
C GLY A 120 -2.72 5.82 6.77
N LEU A 121 -2.85 6.50 5.65
CA LEU A 121 -2.01 6.29 4.46
C LEU A 121 -0.53 6.49 4.81
N ASN A 122 -0.20 7.57 5.52
CA ASN A 122 1.18 7.84 5.92
C ASN A 122 1.71 6.74 6.84
N ASN A 123 0.88 6.23 7.74
CA ASN A 123 1.27 5.14 8.64
C ASN A 123 1.47 3.82 7.89
N MET A 124 0.67 3.55 6.86
CA MET A 124 0.87 2.39 5.98
C MET A 124 2.22 2.45 5.28
N ILE A 125 2.56 3.62 4.74
CA ILE A 125 3.84 3.84 4.06
C ILE A 125 4.99 3.63 5.03
N LYS A 126 4.89 4.19 6.23
CA LYS A 126 5.92 4.01 7.26
C LYS A 126 6.14 2.54 7.60
N LYS A 127 5.07 1.77 7.71
CA LYS A 127 5.16 0.34 8.04
C LYS A 127 5.81 -0.44 6.90
N ILE A 128 5.46 -0.14 5.67
CA ILE A 128 6.08 -0.77 4.50
C ILE A 128 7.58 -0.47 4.46
N LYS A 129 7.97 0.78 4.66
CA LYS A 129 9.38 1.17 4.71
C LYS A 129 10.10 0.52 5.89
N PHE A 130 9.44 0.41 7.04
CA PHE A 130 9.99 -0.26 8.21
C PHE A 130 10.33 -1.72 7.93
N TYR A 131 9.42 -2.46 7.31
CA TYR A 131 9.67 -3.85 6.92
C TYR A 131 10.85 -3.95 5.96
N ALA A 132 10.92 -3.04 4.97
CA ALA A 132 12.00 -3.04 4.01
C ALA A 132 13.35 -2.81 4.69
N ILE A 133 13.41 -1.87 5.64
CA ILE A 133 14.63 -1.61 6.41
C ILE A 133 15.02 -2.85 7.23
N ALA A 134 14.06 -3.47 7.90
CA ALA A 134 14.32 -4.68 8.68
C ALA A 134 14.86 -5.81 7.81
N PHE A 135 14.24 -6.05 6.67
CA PHE A 135 14.67 -7.11 5.76
C PHE A 135 15.98 -6.79 5.04
N SER A 136 16.33 -5.52 4.87
CA SER A 136 17.61 -5.14 4.25
C SER A 136 18.81 -5.57 5.11
N LYS A 137 18.58 -5.81 6.39
CA LYS A 137 19.62 -6.24 7.35
C LYS A 137 19.72 -7.76 7.49
N THR A 138 18.89 -8.51 6.80
CA THR A 138 18.92 -9.98 6.81
C THR A 138 19.56 -10.51 5.54
N ASN A 139 20.12 -11.69 5.63
CA ASN A 139 20.71 -12.36 4.45
C ASN A 139 19.69 -13.23 3.73
#